data_ef5cc524115f065d85ecc3b7ed08981f
#
_entry.id   ef5cc524115f065d85ecc3b7ed08981f
#
_cell.length_a   1.000
_cell.length_b   1.000
_cell.length_c   1.000
_cell.angle_alpha   90.00
_cell.angle_beta   90.00
_cell.angle_gamma   90.00
#
_symmetry.space_group_name_H-M   'P 1'
#
loop_
_entity.id
_entity.type
_entity.pdbx_description
1 polymer ?
#
loop_
_entity_poly.entity_id
_entity_poly.type
_entity_poly.pdbx_seq_one_letter_code
_entity_poly.pdbx_strand_id
1 'polypeptide(L)'
;MNTARIAATAFTLTLTAAATVVAASNDAHALGPVYSGTGWKINAPGITHIDTAPWQIAFHDTTSRSKLTPYLNKTAAELSSYLGVKITVTTRIVPITRGTCVTGHTISYRYMSKPDPNYPNRSFTGACGNALHAADGAYVYINSDYWLKTRNFSEPVRMNVIWHESAHAIGLGHPATCPTNSAGLRPLMCADTYKDLRTRRYSPYEATAFKQLVKNRLYTVTAVGER
;
A
#
# COMPACT_ATOMS: atom_id res chain seq x y z
N MET A 1 -67.88 -37.96 48.60
CA MET A 1 -67.45 -37.14 47.43
C MET A 1 -66.72 -35.92 47.99
N ASN A 2 -65.41 -35.95 48.02
CA ASN A 2 -64.56 -34.85 48.51
C ASN A 2 -63.86 -34.16 47.34
N THR A 3 -64.23 -32.95 47.12
CA THR A 3 -63.61 -32.09 46.11
C THR A 3 -62.46 -31.27 46.75
N ALA A 4 -61.23 -31.62 46.44
CA ALA A 4 -60.07 -30.85 46.83
C ALA A 4 -59.85 -29.65 45.91
N ARG A 5 -59.84 -28.45 46.47
CA ARG A 5 -59.48 -27.21 45.73
C ARG A 5 -57.96 -27.03 45.77
N ILE A 6 -57.39 -26.99 44.59
CA ILE A 6 -55.96 -26.66 44.41
C ILE A 6 -55.87 -25.13 44.23
N ALA A 7 -55.17 -24.47 45.14
CA ALA A 7 -54.82 -23.05 45.03
C ALA A 7 -53.57 -22.91 44.21
N ALA A 8 -53.62 -22.20 43.07
CA ALA A 8 -52.48 -21.86 42.24
C ALA A 8 -51.88 -20.54 42.73
N THR A 9 -50.67 -20.60 43.22
CA THR A 9 -49.87 -19.40 43.60
C THR A 9 -49.10 -18.95 42.36
N ALA A 10 -49.43 -17.77 41.85
CA ALA A 10 -48.68 -17.14 40.76
C ALA A 10 -47.44 -16.45 41.33
N PHE A 11 -46.29 -16.93 40.92
CA PHE A 11 -44.99 -16.26 41.17
C PHE A 11 -44.72 -15.27 40.05
N THR A 12 -44.77 -13.99 40.35
CA THR A 12 -44.39 -12.92 39.42
C THR A 12 -42.89 -12.69 39.55
N LEU A 13 -42.13 -13.15 38.52
CA LEU A 13 -40.70 -12.89 38.41
C LEU A 13 -40.50 -11.52 37.74
N THR A 14 -40.10 -10.51 38.51
CA THR A 14 -39.67 -9.21 38.00
C THR A 14 -38.22 -9.30 37.55
N LEU A 15 -38.01 -9.34 36.25
CA LEU A 15 -36.69 -9.27 35.63
C LEU A 15 -36.27 -7.80 35.56
N THR A 16 -35.41 -7.34 36.46
CA THR A 16 -34.73 -6.05 36.36
C THR A 16 -33.53 -6.21 35.39
N ALA A 17 -33.70 -5.76 34.15
CA ALA A 17 -32.61 -5.63 33.19
C ALA A 17 -31.74 -4.44 33.59
N ALA A 18 -30.60 -4.70 34.19
CA ALA A 18 -29.54 -3.71 34.38
C ALA A 18 -28.88 -3.47 33.02
N ALA A 19 -29.22 -2.37 32.36
CA ALA A 19 -28.50 -1.91 31.17
C ALA A 19 -27.12 -1.41 31.61
N THR A 20 -26.10 -2.23 31.47
CA THR A 20 -24.69 -1.80 31.51
C THR A 20 -24.41 -0.96 30.27
N VAL A 21 -24.45 0.35 30.44
CA VAL A 21 -23.87 1.28 29.45
C VAL A 21 -22.37 1.06 29.47
N VAL A 22 -21.87 0.26 28.56
CA VAL A 22 -20.45 0.23 28.25
C VAL A 22 -20.15 1.58 27.57
N ALA A 23 -19.61 2.51 28.35
CA ALA A 23 -19.00 3.70 27.83
C ALA A 23 -17.86 3.21 26.89
N ALA A 24 -18.09 3.24 25.60
CA ALA A 24 -17.02 3.07 24.62
C ALA A 24 -16.05 4.23 24.88
N SER A 25 -14.91 3.94 25.49
CA SER A 25 -13.84 4.89 25.64
C SER A 25 -13.44 5.38 24.23
N ASN A 26 -13.65 6.67 23.99
CA ASN A 26 -13.23 7.36 22.78
C ASN A 26 -11.70 7.57 22.73
N ASP A 27 -10.93 6.63 23.25
CA ASP A 27 -9.46 6.70 23.26
C ASP A 27 -8.81 6.44 21.88
N ALA A 28 -9.62 6.33 20.80
CA ALA A 28 -9.10 6.10 19.45
C ALA A 28 -8.42 7.34 18.83
N HIS A 29 -8.47 8.51 19.45
CA HIS A 29 -7.95 9.76 18.88
C HIS A 29 -6.61 10.24 19.46
N ALA A 30 -6.01 9.52 20.40
CA ALA A 30 -4.76 9.95 21.06
C ALA A 30 -3.46 9.51 20.34
N LEU A 31 -3.55 8.65 19.31
CA LEU A 31 -2.37 8.19 18.58
C LEU A 31 -2.27 8.96 17.27
N GLY A 32 -1.25 9.82 17.15
CA GLY A 32 -0.90 10.51 15.91
C GLY A 32 -0.64 9.56 14.73
N PRO A 33 -0.26 10.09 13.57
CA PRO A 33 0.02 9.26 12.39
C PRO A 33 1.17 8.28 12.66
N VAL A 34 1.04 7.04 12.15
CA VAL A 34 2.04 5.99 12.32
C VAL A 34 2.76 5.77 11.00
N TYR A 35 4.09 5.73 11.02
CA TYR A 35 4.92 5.68 9.82
C TYR A 35 5.73 4.39 9.68
N SER A 36 5.75 3.52 10.68
CA SER A 36 6.46 2.25 10.60
C SER A 36 5.89 1.23 11.57
N GLY A 37 6.18 -0.04 11.30
CA GLY A 37 5.87 -1.16 12.16
C GLY A 37 6.71 -2.38 11.75
N THR A 38 6.40 -3.53 12.33
CA THR A 38 7.10 -4.77 12.03
C THR A 38 6.96 -5.11 10.54
N GLY A 39 8.06 -5.10 9.81
CA GLY A 39 8.12 -5.48 8.39
C GLY A 39 7.55 -4.46 7.41
N TRP A 40 7.24 -3.23 7.82
CA TRP A 40 6.77 -2.17 6.94
C TRP A 40 7.20 -0.77 7.38
N LYS A 41 7.25 0.16 6.41
CA LYS A 41 7.57 1.57 6.63
C LYS A 41 6.88 2.45 5.59
N ILE A 42 6.40 3.63 6.00
CA ILE A 42 6.00 4.74 5.13
C ILE A 42 7.20 5.67 4.98
N ASN A 43 7.37 6.28 3.82
CA ASN A 43 8.51 7.13 3.49
C ASN A 43 8.34 8.57 4.04
N ALA A 44 7.98 8.68 5.32
CA ALA A 44 7.90 9.95 6.03
C ALA A 44 9.31 10.54 6.29
N PRO A 45 9.43 11.88 6.35
CA PRO A 45 8.36 12.87 6.29
C PRO A 45 7.92 13.27 4.87
N GLY A 46 8.55 12.79 3.81
CA GLY A 46 8.26 13.20 2.44
C GLY A 46 6.85 12.82 1.98
N ILE A 47 6.41 11.60 2.33
CA ILE A 47 5.04 11.13 2.12
C ILE A 47 4.54 10.54 3.42
N THR A 48 3.39 10.97 3.89
CA THR A 48 2.78 10.52 5.15
C THR A 48 1.47 9.78 4.95
N HIS A 49 0.77 10.04 3.87
CA HIS A 49 -0.54 9.48 3.56
C HIS A 49 -0.82 9.49 2.05
N ILE A 50 -1.91 8.84 1.65
CA ILE A 50 -2.51 8.94 0.32
C ILE A 50 -3.91 9.52 0.45
N ASP A 51 -4.33 10.37 -0.51
CA ASP A 51 -5.70 10.88 -0.58
C ASP A 51 -6.64 9.91 -1.32
N THR A 52 -7.87 10.36 -1.62
CA THR A 52 -8.90 9.54 -2.29
C THR A 52 -9.01 9.79 -3.79
N ALA A 53 -8.18 10.68 -4.33
CA ALA A 53 -8.24 10.98 -5.75
C ALA A 53 -7.83 9.76 -6.59
N PRO A 54 -8.43 9.56 -7.77
CA PRO A 54 -8.04 8.48 -8.65
C PRO A 54 -6.64 8.69 -9.23
N TRP A 55 -5.90 7.59 -9.37
CA TRP A 55 -4.54 7.59 -9.89
C TRP A 55 -4.45 7.05 -11.30
N GLN A 56 -3.44 7.49 -12.03
CA GLN A 56 -3.14 7.04 -13.37
C GLN A 56 -1.71 6.49 -13.45
N ILE A 57 -1.56 5.35 -14.11
CA ILE A 57 -0.27 4.84 -14.54
C ILE A 57 -0.06 5.25 -15.99
N ALA A 58 1.02 5.94 -16.26
CA ALA A 58 1.47 6.41 -17.57
C ALA A 58 2.85 5.82 -17.90
N PHE A 59 3.35 6.11 -19.08
CA PHE A 59 4.62 5.57 -19.56
C PHE A 59 5.51 6.68 -20.10
N HIS A 60 6.82 6.54 -19.89
CA HIS A 60 7.80 7.47 -20.46
C HIS A 60 7.76 7.49 -22.00
N ASP A 61 7.61 6.32 -22.61
CA ASP A 61 7.61 6.11 -24.05
C ASP A 61 6.78 4.88 -24.45
N THR A 62 6.68 4.63 -25.76
CA THR A 62 5.94 3.50 -26.32
C THR A 62 6.58 2.15 -26.01
N THR A 63 7.91 2.09 -25.89
CA THR A 63 8.63 0.88 -25.49
C THR A 63 8.29 0.49 -24.07
N SER A 64 8.34 1.44 -23.14
CA SER A 64 7.94 1.25 -21.75
C SER A 64 6.50 0.75 -21.66
N ARG A 65 5.58 1.36 -22.41
CA ARG A 65 4.18 0.91 -22.50
C ARG A 65 4.06 -0.53 -22.97
N SER A 66 4.69 -0.87 -24.07
CA SER A 66 4.62 -2.23 -24.64
C SER A 66 5.16 -3.30 -23.68
N LYS A 67 6.26 -3.00 -22.97
CA LYS A 67 6.92 -3.95 -22.07
C LYS A 67 6.25 -4.09 -20.73
N LEU A 68 5.70 -3.02 -20.18
CA LEU A 68 5.26 -2.99 -18.78
C LEU A 68 3.74 -3.13 -18.57
N THR A 69 2.92 -2.83 -19.58
CA THR A 69 1.45 -2.89 -19.46
C THR A 69 0.92 -4.20 -18.87
N PRO A 70 1.38 -5.41 -19.27
CA PRO A 70 0.84 -6.66 -18.72
C PRO A 70 1.07 -6.81 -17.21
N TYR A 71 2.15 -6.27 -16.70
CA TYR A 71 2.51 -6.28 -15.27
C TYR A 71 1.74 -5.21 -14.51
N LEU A 72 1.70 -4.00 -15.07
CA LEU A 72 1.09 -2.84 -14.43
C LEU A 72 -0.42 -2.95 -14.31
N ASN A 73 -1.09 -3.64 -15.22
CA ASN A 73 -2.51 -3.94 -15.08
C ASN A 73 -2.80 -4.77 -13.81
N LYS A 74 -1.98 -5.77 -13.53
CA LYS A 74 -2.09 -6.59 -12.30
C LYS A 74 -1.78 -5.75 -11.06
N THR A 75 -0.71 -4.95 -11.13
CA THR A 75 -0.28 -4.06 -10.03
C THR A 75 -1.34 -3.02 -9.70
N ALA A 76 -1.91 -2.37 -10.70
CA ALA A 76 -2.96 -1.35 -10.52
C ALA A 76 -4.21 -1.93 -9.85
N ALA A 77 -4.64 -3.12 -10.27
CA ALA A 77 -5.79 -3.81 -9.66
C ALA A 77 -5.53 -4.13 -8.18
N GLU A 78 -4.33 -4.62 -7.86
CA GLU A 78 -3.98 -5.01 -6.50
C GLU A 78 -3.81 -3.79 -5.59
N LEU A 79 -3.10 -2.75 -6.02
CA LEU A 79 -2.97 -1.50 -5.27
C LEU A 79 -4.33 -0.83 -5.05
N SER A 80 -5.21 -0.81 -6.07
CA SER A 80 -6.57 -0.27 -5.92
C SER A 80 -7.34 -0.99 -4.82
N SER A 81 -7.19 -2.32 -4.72
CA SER A 81 -7.84 -3.15 -3.69
C SER A 81 -7.35 -2.81 -2.28
N TYR A 82 -6.05 -2.57 -2.09
CA TYR A 82 -5.49 -2.25 -0.78
C TYR A 82 -5.76 -0.81 -0.34
N LEU A 83 -5.73 0.13 -1.28
CA LEU A 83 -5.81 1.56 -0.99
C LEU A 83 -7.25 2.09 -0.99
N GLY A 84 -8.19 1.35 -1.58
CA GLY A 84 -9.55 1.84 -1.78
C GLY A 84 -9.63 3.02 -2.77
N VAL A 85 -8.59 3.21 -3.59
CA VAL A 85 -8.47 4.27 -4.58
C VAL A 85 -8.38 3.66 -5.96
N LYS A 86 -9.10 4.23 -6.93
CA LYS A 86 -9.05 3.75 -8.33
C LYS A 86 -7.70 4.07 -8.95
N ILE A 87 -6.95 3.04 -9.36
CA ILE A 87 -5.69 3.16 -10.11
C ILE A 87 -5.91 2.57 -11.50
N THR A 88 -5.67 3.35 -12.54
CA THR A 88 -5.93 2.95 -13.93
C THR A 88 -4.65 3.02 -14.77
N VAL A 89 -4.35 1.96 -15.50
CA VAL A 89 -3.28 1.98 -16.51
C VAL A 89 -3.82 2.65 -17.77
N THR A 90 -3.14 3.70 -18.20
CA THR A 90 -3.54 4.50 -19.37
C THR A 90 -2.62 4.24 -20.57
N THR A 91 -2.94 4.80 -21.73
CA THR A 91 -2.06 4.80 -22.89
C THR A 91 -1.19 6.06 -22.98
N ARG A 92 -1.30 6.97 -21.99
CA ARG A 92 -0.60 8.26 -21.99
C ARG A 92 0.91 8.08 -21.98
N ILE A 93 1.59 8.92 -22.74
CA ILE A 93 3.03 9.10 -22.68
C ILE A 93 3.31 10.35 -21.85
N VAL A 94 4.00 10.15 -20.74
CA VAL A 94 4.46 11.19 -19.82
C VAL A 94 5.95 10.99 -19.61
N PRO A 95 6.79 11.68 -20.42
CA PRO A 95 8.24 11.56 -20.27
C PRO A 95 8.70 11.96 -18.86
N ILE A 96 9.64 11.19 -18.33
CA ILE A 96 10.20 11.44 -17.00
C ILE A 96 11.69 11.73 -17.08
N THR A 97 12.13 12.62 -16.18
CA THR A 97 13.54 12.93 -15.93
C THR A 97 13.86 12.57 -14.48
N ARG A 98 15.01 11.98 -14.24
CA ARG A 98 15.45 11.62 -12.89
C ARG A 98 15.49 12.86 -12.00
N GLY A 99 14.92 12.75 -10.80
CA GLY A 99 14.85 13.84 -9.84
C GLY A 99 13.74 14.87 -10.09
N THR A 100 12.99 14.73 -11.20
CA THR A 100 11.86 15.60 -11.48
C THR A 100 10.56 14.88 -11.17
N CYS A 101 9.79 15.43 -10.25
CA CYS A 101 8.50 14.87 -9.85
C CYS A 101 7.48 14.88 -10.99
N VAL A 102 6.79 13.76 -11.15
CA VAL A 102 5.51 13.69 -11.82
C VAL A 102 4.43 13.89 -10.76
N THR A 103 3.49 14.77 -10.99
CA THR A 103 2.44 15.16 -10.05
C THR A 103 1.05 14.84 -10.60
N GLY A 104 0.00 15.20 -9.84
CA GLY A 104 -1.38 15.01 -10.26
C GLY A 104 -1.79 13.54 -10.27
N HIS A 105 -1.43 12.79 -9.22
CA HIS A 105 -1.78 11.37 -9.04
C HIS A 105 -1.36 10.50 -10.23
N THR A 106 -0.19 10.83 -10.82
CA THR A 106 0.34 10.11 -11.98
C THR A 106 1.65 9.40 -11.62
N ILE A 107 1.73 8.11 -11.92
CA ILE A 107 2.96 7.33 -11.84
C ILE A 107 3.42 7.07 -13.27
N SER A 108 4.58 7.58 -13.66
CA SER A 108 5.13 7.34 -15.00
C SER A 108 6.29 6.35 -14.95
N TYR A 109 6.22 5.32 -15.78
CA TYR A 109 7.18 4.22 -15.84
C TYR A 109 8.08 4.32 -17.05
N ARG A 110 9.38 4.14 -16.85
CA ARG A 110 10.38 4.03 -17.90
C ARG A 110 11.07 2.67 -17.84
N TYR A 111 11.13 2.01 -18.98
CA TYR A 111 11.88 0.78 -19.19
C TYR A 111 13.21 1.11 -19.88
N MET A 112 14.35 0.89 -19.22
CA MET A 112 15.67 1.19 -19.77
C MET A 112 16.76 0.36 -19.11
N SER A 113 17.88 0.17 -19.83
CA SER A 113 19.06 -0.48 -19.24
C SER A 113 19.77 0.45 -18.27
N LYS A 114 20.26 -0.11 -17.17
CA LYS A 114 21.10 0.56 -16.16
C LYS A 114 20.57 1.93 -15.73
N PRO A 115 19.36 2.02 -15.22
CA PRO A 115 18.72 3.31 -14.93
C PRO A 115 19.43 4.13 -13.84
N ASP A 116 20.19 3.49 -12.96
CA ASP A 116 21.04 4.14 -11.98
C ASP A 116 22.52 3.84 -12.27
N PRO A 117 23.33 4.85 -12.62
CA PRO A 117 24.75 4.64 -12.90
C PRO A 117 25.54 4.14 -11.67
N ASN A 118 25.12 4.50 -10.45
CA ASN A 118 25.77 4.05 -9.21
C ASN A 118 25.35 2.62 -8.82
N TYR A 119 24.16 2.20 -9.26
CA TYR A 119 23.60 0.87 -9.00
C TYR A 119 22.99 0.29 -10.29
N PRO A 120 23.83 -0.05 -11.29
CA PRO A 120 23.37 -0.37 -12.64
C PRO A 120 22.45 -1.58 -12.73
N ASN A 121 22.45 -2.43 -11.70
CA ASN A 121 21.62 -3.64 -11.65
C ASN A 121 20.29 -3.44 -10.92
N ARG A 122 19.90 -2.19 -10.59
CA ARG A 122 18.68 -1.89 -9.83
C ARG A 122 17.68 -1.12 -10.67
N SER A 123 16.40 -1.34 -10.39
CA SER A 123 15.32 -0.40 -10.65
C SER A 123 15.28 0.61 -9.53
N PHE A 124 14.61 1.74 -9.73
CA PHE A 124 14.40 2.71 -8.65
C PHE A 124 13.17 3.57 -8.89
N THR A 125 12.65 4.13 -7.81
CA THR A 125 11.48 4.99 -7.79
C THR A 125 11.78 6.28 -7.04
N GLY A 126 11.36 7.41 -7.62
CA GLY A 126 11.23 8.68 -6.93
C GLY A 126 9.76 8.98 -6.69
N ALA A 127 9.31 8.78 -5.46
CA ALA A 127 7.96 9.14 -5.04
C ALA A 127 7.90 10.63 -4.71
N CYS A 128 6.79 11.27 -5.06
CA CYS A 128 6.56 12.69 -4.90
C CYS A 128 5.38 12.94 -3.96
N GLY A 129 5.62 13.73 -2.93
CA GLY A 129 4.58 14.28 -2.06
C GLY A 129 4.22 15.71 -2.46
N ASN A 130 2.99 16.11 -2.17
CA ASN A 130 2.56 17.51 -2.28
C ASN A 130 2.92 18.31 -1.01
N ALA A 131 2.53 19.56 -0.94
CA ALA A 131 2.80 20.44 0.20
C ALA A 131 2.17 19.94 1.53
N LEU A 132 1.18 19.07 1.48
CA LEU A 132 0.55 18.44 2.64
C LEU A 132 1.14 17.05 2.95
N HIS A 133 2.24 16.69 2.30
CA HIS A 133 2.86 15.37 2.40
C HIS A 133 1.95 14.19 1.99
N ALA A 134 0.89 14.44 1.21
CA ALA A 134 0.17 13.39 0.53
C ALA A 134 0.98 12.89 -0.66
N ALA A 135 0.93 11.59 -0.94
CA ALA A 135 1.44 11.05 -2.19
C ALA A 135 0.72 11.72 -3.37
N ASP A 136 1.46 12.27 -4.33
CA ASP A 136 0.91 13.01 -5.46
C ASP A 136 1.35 12.48 -6.83
N GLY A 137 2.34 11.62 -6.85
CA GLY A 137 2.81 10.95 -8.06
C GLY A 137 4.19 10.34 -7.91
N ALA A 138 4.73 9.83 -9.01
CA ALA A 138 6.06 9.22 -9.00
C ALA A 138 6.65 9.08 -10.41
N TYR A 139 7.97 9.01 -10.48
CA TYR A 139 8.70 8.48 -11.62
C TYR A 139 9.36 7.16 -11.23
N VAL A 140 9.22 6.16 -12.11
CA VAL A 140 9.70 4.79 -11.86
C VAL A 140 10.57 4.35 -13.04
N TYR A 141 11.77 3.89 -12.74
CA TYR A 141 12.69 3.33 -13.70
C TYR A 141 12.84 1.84 -13.48
N ILE A 142 12.41 1.05 -14.47
CA ILE A 142 12.53 -0.41 -14.46
C ILE A 142 13.73 -0.81 -15.31
N ASN A 143 14.68 -1.51 -14.69
CA ASN A 143 15.86 -1.99 -15.40
C ASN A 143 15.48 -3.08 -16.41
N SER A 144 15.76 -2.82 -17.68
CA SER A 144 15.48 -3.73 -18.78
C SER A 144 16.25 -5.05 -18.72
N ASP A 145 17.33 -5.09 -17.95
CA ASP A 145 18.13 -6.30 -17.80
C ASP A 145 17.33 -7.45 -17.17
N TYR A 146 16.25 -7.14 -16.41
CA TYR A 146 15.32 -8.16 -15.89
C TYR A 146 14.55 -8.89 -17.02
N TRP A 147 14.55 -8.37 -18.24
CA TRP A 147 13.95 -9.02 -19.41
C TRP A 147 14.98 -9.80 -20.25
N LEU A 148 16.25 -9.74 -19.92
CA LEU A 148 17.25 -10.63 -20.52
C LEU A 148 16.89 -12.08 -20.16
N LYS A 149 17.01 -12.98 -21.14
CA LYS A 149 16.74 -14.42 -20.96
C LYS A 149 17.91 -15.07 -20.20
N THR A 150 18.12 -14.68 -18.96
CA THR A 150 19.11 -15.27 -18.07
C THR A 150 18.44 -16.09 -16.98
N ARG A 151 19.15 -17.04 -16.43
CA ARG A 151 18.67 -17.91 -15.33
C ARG A 151 18.15 -17.11 -14.12
N ASN A 152 18.61 -15.88 -13.94
CA ASN A 152 18.32 -15.06 -12.78
C ASN A 152 17.09 -14.15 -12.94
N PHE A 153 16.50 -14.04 -14.13
CA PHE A 153 15.42 -13.09 -14.42
C PHE A 153 14.18 -13.83 -14.96
N SER A 154 13.49 -14.48 -14.05
CA SER A 154 12.22 -15.16 -14.32
C SER A 154 11.04 -14.19 -14.31
N GLU A 155 9.89 -14.65 -14.79
CA GLU A 155 8.63 -13.89 -14.72
C GLU A 155 8.25 -13.45 -13.28
N PRO A 156 8.36 -14.32 -12.25
CA PRO A 156 8.15 -13.89 -10.87
C PRO A 156 9.05 -12.75 -10.42
N VAL A 157 10.33 -12.76 -10.81
CA VAL A 157 11.27 -11.67 -10.46
C VAL A 157 10.85 -10.35 -11.08
N ARG A 158 10.45 -10.33 -12.35
CA ARG A 158 9.94 -9.13 -13.03
C ARG A 158 8.72 -8.56 -12.31
N MET A 159 7.78 -9.43 -11.97
CA MET A 159 6.57 -9.04 -11.25
C MET A 159 6.90 -8.47 -9.87
N ASN A 160 7.80 -9.13 -9.13
CA ASN A 160 8.24 -8.67 -7.81
C ASN A 160 8.91 -7.30 -7.87
N VAL A 161 9.77 -7.05 -8.86
CA VAL A 161 10.40 -5.74 -9.07
C VAL A 161 9.35 -4.67 -9.31
N ILE A 162 8.38 -4.94 -10.20
CA ILE A 162 7.34 -3.96 -10.51
C ILE A 162 6.46 -3.67 -9.29
N TRP A 163 6.06 -4.67 -8.53
CA TRP A 163 5.32 -4.46 -7.29
C TRP A 163 6.10 -3.68 -6.25
N HIS A 164 7.39 -3.99 -6.07
CA HIS A 164 8.28 -3.29 -5.15
C HIS A 164 8.39 -1.80 -5.51
N GLU A 165 8.71 -1.50 -6.75
CA GLU A 165 8.84 -0.12 -7.22
C GLU A 165 7.49 0.63 -7.19
N SER A 166 6.39 -0.07 -7.46
CA SER A 166 5.06 0.53 -7.38
C SER A 166 4.64 0.86 -5.94
N ALA A 167 5.05 0.06 -4.97
CA ALA A 167 4.82 0.36 -3.56
C ALA A 167 5.63 1.58 -3.10
N HIS A 168 6.87 1.75 -3.58
CA HIS A 168 7.61 2.99 -3.39
C HIS A 168 6.89 4.19 -4.00
N ALA A 169 6.33 4.04 -5.20
CA ALA A 169 5.66 5.11 -5.93
C ALA A 169 4.48 5.73 -5.16
N ILE A 170 3.83 4.96 -4.31
CA ILE A 170 2.72 5.42 -3.47
C ILE A 170 3.13 5.74 -2.03
N GLY A 171 4.42 5.67 -1.71
CA GLY A 171 4.97 6.16 -0.45
C GLY A 171 5.46 5.12 0.55
N LEU A 172 5.58 3.83 0.19
CA LEU A 172 6.22 2.88 1.10
C LEU A 172 7.75 2.98 1.02
N GLY A 173 8.42 2.80 2.15
CA GLY A 173 9.86 2.71 2.28
C GLY A 173 10.34 1.30 2.63
N HIS A 174 11.64 1.09 2.63
CA HIS A 174 12.22 -0.15 3.13
C HIS A 174 12.06 -0.23 4.65
N PRO A 175 11.50 -1.32 5.20
CA PRO A 175 11.40 -1.49 6.65
C PRO A 175 12.77 -1.69 7.29
N ALA A 176 12.92 -1.26 8.53
CA ALA A 176 14.16 -1.47 9.30
C ALA A 176 14.37 -2.96 9.63
N THR A 177 13.29 -3.72 9.78
CA THR A 177 13.31 -5.16 10.07
C THR A 177 12.58 -5.92 8.99
N CYS A 178 13.12 -7.08 8.64
CA CYS A 178 12.60 -7.94 7.57
C CYS A 178 12.24 -9.32 8.12
N PRO A 179 11.14 -9.43 8.86
CA PRO A 179 10.72 -10.70 9.44
C PRO A 179 10.36 -11.72 8.37
N THR A 180 10.55 -12.97 8.68
CA THR A 180 10.13 -14.09 7.85
C THR A 180 8.79 -14.61 8.39
N ASN A 181 7.80 -14.76 7.52
CA ASN A 181 6.51 -15.35 7.90
C ASN A 181 6.61 -16.90 8.00
N SER A 182 5.52 -17.55 8.42
CA SER A 182 5.45 -19.02 8.55
C SER A 182 5.72 -19.77 7.25
N ALA A 183 5.56 -19.14 6.09
CA ALA A 183 5.89 -19.73 4.78
C ALA A 183 7.36 -19.45 4.36
N GLY A 184 8.19 -18.92 5.23
CA GLY A 184 9.57 -18.55 4.95
C GLY A 184 9.73 -17.35 4.01
N LEU A 185 8.70 -16.51 3.88
CA LEU A 185 8.69 -15.34 2.99
C LEU A 185 8.91 -14.07 3.79
N ARG A 186 9.78 -13.21 3.28
CA ARG A 186 10.03 -11.87 3.80
C ARG A 186 9.10 -10.86 3.12
N PRO A 187 8.84 -9.67 3.73
CA PRO A 187 8.15 -8.57 3.07
C PRO A 187 8.76 -8.23 1.70
N LEU A 188 7.92 -7.91 0.73
CA LEU A 188 8.38 -7.52 -0.60
C LEU A 188 9.20 -6.23 -0.57
N MET A 189 8.88 -5.31 0.36
CA MET A 189 9.59 -4.05 0.54
C MET A 189 10.93 -4.18 1.25
N CYS A 190 11.35 -5.38 1.65
CA CYS A 190 12.73 -5.60 2.09
C CYS A 190 13.68 -5.49 0.89
N ALA A 191 14.80 -4.80 1.08
CA ALA A 191 15.86 -4.77 0.08
C ALA A 191 16.23 -6.21 -0.35
N ASP A 192 16.43 -6.42 -1.63
CA ASP A 192 16.77 -7.71 -2.25
C ASP A 192 15.66 -8.79 -2.30
N THR A 193 14.47 -8.55 -1.75
CA THR A 193 13.39 -9.55 -1.77
C THR A 193 12.85 -9.80 -3.18
N TYR A 194 12.98 -8.83 -4.07
CA TYR A 194 12.61 -8.99 -5.49
C TYR A 194 13.39 -10.10 -6.20
N LYS A 195 14.54 -10.51 -5.67
CA LYS A 195 15.35 -11.62 -6.19
C LYS A 195 14.78 -13.01 -5.86
N ASP A 196 13.76 -13.08 -5.00
CA ASP A 196 13.11 -14.36 -4.72
C ASP A 196 12.35 -14.82 -5.96
N LEU A 197 12.65 -16.04 -6.40
CA LEU A 197 12.07 -16.63 -7.63
C LEU A 197 10.61 -17.04 -7.46
N ARG A 198 10.08 -17.04 -6.24
CA ARG A 198 8.67 -17.36 -5.98
C ARG A 198 7.81 -16.16 -6.31
N THR A 199 6.74 -16.35 -7.08
CA THR A 199 5.74 -15.31 -7.30
C THR A 199 5.19 -14.87 -5.96
N ARG A 200 5.30 -13.59 -5.69
CA ARG A 200 4.77 -13.00 -4.46
C ARG A 200 3.66 -12.03 -4.81
N ARG A 201 2.76 -11.87 -3.90
CA ARG A 201 1.88 -10.73 -3.77
C ARG A 201 2.41 -9.87 -2.64
N TYR A 202 1.83 -8.69 -2.46
CA TYR A 202 2.06 -7.94 -1.23
C TYR A 202 1.73 -8.82 -0.03
N SER A 203 2.63 -8.88 0.92
CA SER A 203 2.48 -9.66 2.14
C SER A 203 1.50 -8.97 3.11
N PRO A 204 1.08 -9.61 4.20
CA PRO A 204 0.32 -8.95 5.25
C PRO A 204 1.00 -7.70 5.83
N TYR A 205 2.32 -7.60 5.74
CA TYR A 205 3.07 -6.43 6.19
C TYR A 205 2.83 -5.22 5.28
N GLU A 206 2.95 -5.39 3.94
CA GLU A 206 2.62 -4.33 2.99
C GLU A 206 1.13 -3.98 3.04
N ALA A 207 0.26 -4.96 3.19
CA ALA A 207 -1.18 -4.73 3.36
C ALA A 207 -1.47 -3.85 4.58
N THR A 208 -0.75 -4.04 5.69
CA THR A 208 -0.83 -3.19 6.87
C THR A 208 -0.32 -1.79 6.58
N ALA A 209 0.80 -1.66 5.88
CA ALA A 209 1.35 -0.37 5.49
C ALA A 209 0.40 0.44 4.59
N PHE A 210 -0.24 -0.20 3.61
CA PHE A 210 -1.23 0.45 2.75
C PHE A 210 -2.44 0.95 3.55
N LYS A 211 -2.98 0.12 4.45
CA LYS A 211 -4.07 0.53 5.34
C LYS A 211 -3.67 1.71 6.22
N GLN A 212 -2.44 1.71 6.71
CA GLN A 212 -1.94 2.80 7.54
C GLN A 212 -1.71 4.08 6.72
N LEU A 213 -1.23 3.98 5.48
CA LEU A 213 -1.09 5.11 4.57
C LEU A 213 -2.45 5.80 4.31
N VAL A 214 -3.52 5.00 4.14
CA VAL A 214 -4.90 5.50 4.03
C VAL A 214 -5.37 6.12 5.35
N LYS A 215 -5.13 5.47 6.49
CA LYS A 215 -5.56 5.94 7.80
C LYS A 215 -4.89 7.26 8.20
N ASN A 216 -3.63 7.44 7.87
CA ASN A 216 -2.87 8.65 8.22
C ASN A 216 -3.49 9.93 7.63
N ARG A 217 -4.28 9.83 6.56
CA ARG A 217 -5.03 10.96 5.99
C ARG A 217 -5.94 11.64 7.02
N LEU A 218 -6.55 10.87 7.93
CA LEU A 218 -7.46 11.40 8.95
C LEU A 218 -6.79 12.40 9.88
N TYR A 219 -5.50 12.20 10.14
CA TYR A 219 -4.74 13.10 11.03
C TYR A 219 -4.34 14.42 10.36
N THR A 220 -4.27 14.45 9.03
CA THR A 220 -3.91 15.68 8.29
C THR A 220 -5.11 16.62 8.18
N VAL A 221 -6.33 16.07 8.05
CA VAL A 221 -7.56 16.87 7.94
C VAL A 221 -7.87 17.58 9.26
N THR A 222 -7.67 16.95 10.41
CA THR A 222 -7.88 17.56 11.71
C THR A 222 -6.89 18.70 12.00
N ALA A 223 -5.63 18.56 11.62
CA ALA A 223 -4.62 19.61 11.83
C ALA A 223 -4.84 20.90 11.00
N VAL A 224 -5.58 20.83 9.89
CA VAL A 224 -5.90 21.99 9.04
C VAL A 224 -7.19 22.68 9.47
N GLY A 225 -8.10 21.98 10.15
CA GLY A 225 -9.38 22.52 10.64
C GLY A 225 -9.30 23.30 11.96
N GLU A 226 -8.15 23.25 12.65
CA GLU A 226 -7.93 23.91 13.94
C GLU A 226 -7.14 25.24 13.83
N ARG A 227 -6.97 25.82 12.63
CA ARG A 227 -6.27 27.10 12.43
C ARG A 227 -7.21 28.20 11.98
#